data_eb2488611459790af44969dc8df9c8b1
#
_entry.id   eb2488611459790af44969dc8df9c8b1
#
_cell.length_a   1.000
_cell.length_b   1.000
_cell.length_c   1.000
_cell.angle_alpha   90.00
_cell.angle_beta   90.00
_cell.angle_gamma   90.00
#
_symmetry.space_group_name_H-M   'P 1'
#
loop_
_entity.id
_entity.type
_entity.pdbx_description
1 polymer ?
#
loop_
_entity_poly.entity_id
_entity_poly.type
_entity_poly.pdbx_seq_one_letter_code
_entity_poly.pdbx_strand_id
1 'polypeptide(L)'
;GGILKFNPKNPRWEERDRFIISKGHGAISLYPILADLGFFDKSELGEVCKESSFLGGIPDTMIPGFETINGALGHGLGVACGSAVALKNKNSAAKVFVLMGDGELFEGAVWEAIMFAGHHQLNNLILIIDNNKISMLDYCRNIIDLTPIEEKLHVFKWKVKTIDGHNIEEVYDSLNSLKEDKSDHPRVLIANTIKGKGVPKLENDVLCHIKSLKEDEIIKAIEELK
;
A
#
# COMPACT_ATOMS: atom_id res chain seq x y z
N GLY A 1 7.11 13.81 -3.35
CA GLY A 1 7.85 14.10 -2.11
C GLY A 1 9.27 13.52 -2.07
N GLY A 2 9.74 12.76 -3.09
CA GLY A 2 11.12 12.26 -3.14
C GLY A 2 11.44 11.07 -2.21
N ILE A 3 10.44 10.45 -1.59
CA ILE A 3 10.64 9.30 -0.69
C ILE A 3 11.05 8.07 -1.48
N LEU A 4 10.30 7.72 -2.53
CA LEU A 4 10.62 6.59 -3.40
C LEU A 4 11.62 6.99 -4.48
N LYS A 5 12.66 6.17 -4.63
CA LYS A 5 13.65 6.29 -5.70
C LYS A 5 13.16 5.49 -6.91
N PHE A 6 12.78 6.15 -7.97
CA PHE A 6 12.24 5.54 -9.20
C PHE A 6 12.63 6.33 -10.43
N ASN A 7 12.48 5.73 -11.61
CA ASN A 7 12.68 6.39 -12.91
C ASN A 7 11.57 5.96 -13.89
N PRO A 8 10.61 6.84 -14.24
CA PRO A 8 9.51 6.48 -15.13
C PRO A 8 9.97 6.05 -16.53
N LYS A 9 11.08 6.63 -17.01
CA LYS A 9 11.69 6.30 -18.33
C LYS A 9 12.43 4.96 -18.31
N ASN A 10 12.78 4.45 -17.13
CA ASN A 10 13.37 3.14 -16.93
C ASN A 10 12.73 2.45 -15.72
N PRO A 11 11.47 1.99 -15.84
CA PRO A 11 10.71 1.41 -14.73
C PRO A 11 11.34 0.17 -14.09
N ARG A 12 12.26 -0.46 -14.81
CA ARG A 12 13.00 -1.67 -14.36
C ARG A 12 14.41 -1.37 -13.85
N TRP A 13 14.74 -0.09 -13.65
CA TRP A 13 16.05 0.30 -13.12
C TRP A 13 16.38 -0.48 -11.83
N GLU A 14 17.54 -1.12 -11.79
CA GLU A 14 17.88 -2.06 -10.71
C GLU A 14 18.01 -1.40 -9.34
N GLU A 15 18.50 -0.17 -9.27
CA GLU A 15 18.73 0.56 -8.02
C GLU A 15 17.49 1.32 -7.51
N ARG A 16 16.33 1.18 -8.18
CA ARG A 16 15.09 1.80 -7.73
C ARG A 16 14.63 1.18 -6.41
N ASP A 17 13.88 1.92 -5.61
CA ASP A 17 13.07 1.33 -4.56
C ASP A 17 11.95 0.48 -5.18
N ARG A 18 11.43 -0.48 -4.44
CA ARG A 18 10.31 -1.34 -4.83
C ARG A 18 9.07 -0.89 -4.09
N PHE A 19 7.95 -0.75 -4.81
CA PHE A 19 6.66 -0.45 -4.21
C PHE A 19 5.67 -1.55 -4.58
N ILE A 20 5.10 -2.20 -3.55
CA ILE A 20 4.13 -3.29 -3.69
C ILE A 20 2.82 -2.84 -3.05
N ILE A 21 1.74 -2.81 -3.84
CA ILE A 21 0.40 -2.65 -3.29
C ILE A 21 -0.18 -4.04 -3.01
N SER A 22 -0.15 -4.47 -1.74
CA SER A 22 -0.61 -5.80 -1.34
C SER A 22 -2.14 -5.91 -1.42
N LYS A 23 -2.87 -4.85 -1.05
CA LYS A 23 -4.32 -4.73 -1.31
C LYS A 23 -4.59 -4.43 -2.79
N GLY A 24 -4.45 -5.46 -3.64
CA GLY A 24 -4.42 -5.32 -5.10
C GLY A 24 -5.64 -4.61 -5.70
N HIS A 25 -6.83 -4.75 -5.11
CA HIS A 25 -8.03 -4.01 -5.51
C HIS A 25 -7.89 -2.48 -5.38
N GLY A 26 -6.91 -1.99 -4.62
CA GLY A 26 -6.57 -0.57 -4.53
C GLY A 26 -5.68 -0.06 -5.68
N ALA A 27 -5.22 -0.91 -6.59
CA ALA A 27 -4.28 -0.54 -7.66
C ALA A 27 -4.84 0.55 -8.59
N ILE A 28 -6.14 0.55 -8.84
CA ILE A 28 -6.81 1.54 -9.70
C ILE A 28 -6.53 2.97 -9.23
N SER A 29 -6.44 3.20 -7.91
CA SER A 29 -6.12 4.51 -7.35
C SER A 29 -4.70 4.99 -7.66
N LEU A 30 -3.79 4.07 -8.02
CA LEU A 30 -2.41 4.39 -8.37
C LEU A 30 -2.24 4.74 -9.85
N TYR A 31 -3.17 4.34 -10.72
CA TYR A 31 -3.04 4.59 -12.16
C TYR A 31 -2.92 6.09 -12.50
N PRO A 32 -3.78 7.00 -11.97
CA PRO A 32 -3.61 8.42 -12.21
C PRO A 32 -2.26 8.96 -11.71
N ILE A 33 -1.80 8.46 -10.55
CA ILE A 33 -0.52 8.87 -9.97
C ILE A 33 0.65 8.43 -10.87
N LEU A 34 0.63 7.19 -11.37
CA LEU A 34 1.67 6.67 -12.26
C LEU A 34 1.67 7.40 -13.61
N ALA A 35 0.50 7.73 -14.15
CA ALA A 35 0.37 8.54 -15.36
C ALA A 35 0.93 9.96 -15.15
N ASP A 36 0.60 10.62 -14.02
CA ASP A 36 1.15 11.92 -13.66
C ASP A 36 2.67 11.92 -13.48
N LEU A 37 3.21 10.81 -12.98
CA LEU A 37 4.66 10.62 -12.85
C LEU A 37 5.34 10.26 -14.20
N GLY A 38 4.58 10.01 -15.26
CA GLY A 38 5.08 9.73 -16.60
C GLY A 38 5.49 8.27 -16.85
N PHE A 39 4.92 7.31 -16.13
CA PHE A 39 5.13 5.88 -16.40
C PHE A 39 4.40 5.42 -17.66
N PHE A 40 3.27 6.03 -17.99
CA PHE A 40 2.49 5.81 -19.22
C PHE A 40 1.65 7.05 -19.53
N ASP A 41 1.08 7.10 -20.74
CA ASP A 41 0.27 8.25 -21.17
C ASP A 41 -1.05 8.35 -20.41
N LYS A 42 -1.49 9.57 -20.12
CA LYS A 42 -2.77 9.83 -19.42
C LYS A 42 -4.00 9.35 -20.19
N SER A 43 -3.90 9.26 -21.52
CA SER A 43 -4.98 8.72 -22.36
C SER A 43 -5.36 7.28 -21.99
N GLU A 44 -4.40 6.49 -21.47
CA GLU A 44 -4.65 5.12 -21.03
C GLU A 44 -5.65 5.03 -19.86
N LEU A 45 -5.79 6.11 -19.08
CA LEU A 45 -6.76 6.16 -17.98
C LEU A 45 -8.22 6.01 -18.46
N GLY A 46 -8.51 6.41 -19.69
CA GLY A 46 -9.81 6.22 -20.31
C GLY A 46 -10.10 4.77 -20.74
N GLU A 47 -9.08 3.91 -20.74
CA GLU A 47 -9.17 2.52 -21.21
C GLU A 47 -9.16 1.48 -20.08
N VAL A 48 -9.14 1.91 -18.81
CA VAL A 48 -9.11 1.00 -17.64
C VAL A 48 -10.20 -0.07 -17.73
N CYS A 49 -9.80 -1.35 -17.59
CA CYS A 49 -10.65 -2.53 -17.67
C CYS A 49 -11.38 -2.73 -19.03
N LYS A 50 -10.98 -2.05 -20.09
CA LYS A 50 -11.50 -2.31 -21.45
C LYS A 50 -10.69 -3.40 -22.14
N GLU A 51 -11.27 -3.95 -23.21
CA GLU A 51 -10.60 -4.94 -24.05
C GLU A 51 -9.29 -4.34 -24.63
N SER A 52 -8.23 -5.13 -24.58
CA SER A 52 -6.87 -4.75 -25.01
C SER A 52 -6.16 -3.72 -24.14
N SER A 53 -6.75 -3.23 -23.06
CA SER A 53 -6.05 -2.37 -22.10
C SER A 53 -5.09 -3.17 -21.24
N PHE A 54 -3.90 -2.61 -20.95
CA PHE A 54 -3.00 -3.17 -19.96
C PHE A 54 -3.37 -2.75 -18.53
N LEU A 55 -4.30 -1.79 -18.35
CA LEU A 55 -4.78 -1.32 -17.05
C LEU A 55 -6.00 -2.15 -16.62
N GLY A 56 -5.76 -3.21 -15.87
CA GLY A 56 -6.80 -4.10 -15.33
C GLY A 56 -7.36 -3.65 -13.97
N GLY A 57 -8.21 -4.50 -13.37
CA GLY A 57 -8.78 -4.26 -12.04
C GLY A 57 -7.83 -4.54 -10.87
N ILE A 58 -6.69 -5.16 -11.13
CA ILE A 58 -5.64 -5.51 -10.16
C ILE A 58 -4.26 -5.16 -10.72
N PRO A 59 -3.23 -5.00 -9.88
CA PRO A 59 -1.87 -4.72 -10.36
C PRO A 59 -1.33 -5.90 -11.17
N ASP A 60 -0.62 -5.57 -12.24
CA ASP A 60 0.10 -6.53 -13.08
C ASP A 60 1.50 -6.01 -13.38
N THR A 61 2.45 -6.92 -13.53
CA THR A 61 3.84 -6.56 -13.86
C THR A 61 4.02 -6.02 -15.27
N MET A 62 3.01 -6.13 -16.14
CA MET A 62 2.99 -5.46 -17.44
C MET A 62 2.76 -3.96 -17.31
N ILE A 63 2.14 -3.50 -16.22
CA ILE A 63 1.90 -2.08 -15.96
C ILE A 63 3.20 -1.45 -15.45
N PRO A 64 3.77 -0.45 -16.15
CA PRO A 64 4.98 0.20 -15.71
C PRO A 64 4.82 0.82 -14.31
N GLY A 65 5.75 0.50 -13.41
CA GLY A 65 5.70 0.96 -12.01
C GLY A 65 5.15 -0.06 -11.01
N PHE A 66 4.52 -1.15 -11.46
CA PHE A 66 4.14 -2.26 -10.58
C PHE A 66 5.21 -3.35 -10.54
N GLU A 67 5.40 -3.93 -9.36
CA GLU A 67 6.41 -4.97 -9.11
C GLU A 67 5.83 -6.39 -9.12
N THR A 68 4.55 -6.54 -8.83
CA THR A 68 3.90 -7.83 -8.57
C THR A 68 2.48 -7.85 -9.10
N ILE A 69 1.95 -9.06 -9.25
CA ILE A 69 0.52 -9.33 -9.45
C ILE A 69 -0.07 -9.68 -8.08
N ASN A 70 -0.99 -8.87 -7.58
CA ASN A 70 -1.62 -9.08 -6.27
C ASN A 70 -3.15 -9.11 -6.41
N GLY A 71 -3.71 -10.29 -6.62
CA GLY A 71 -5.16 -10.52 -6.62
C GLY A 71 -5.68 -10.98 -5.26
N ALA A 72 -5.04 -11.97 -4.65
CA ALA A 72 -5.38 -12.47 -3.32
C ALA A 72 -4.69 -11.64 -2.22
N LEU A 73 -5.44 -11.32 -1.17
CA LEU A 73 -4.91 -10.64 0.01
C LEU A 73 -3.86 -11.50 0.75
N GLY A 74 -2.98 -10.86 1.49
CA GLY A 74 -1.98 -11.51 2.35
C GLY A 74 -0.69 -11.94 1.65
N HIS A 75 -0.59 -11.87 0.33
CA HIS A 75 0.57 -12.36 -0.40
C HIS A 75 1.66 -11.31 -0.64
N GLY A 76 1.28 -10.04 -0.77
CA GLY A 76 2.22 -8.98 -1.14
C GLY A 76 3.38 -8.80 -0.15
N LEU A 77 3.13 -8.96 1.15
CA LEU A 77 4.17 -8.83 2.17
C LEU A 77 5.19 -9.98 2.09
N GLY A 78 4.75 -11.21 1.83
CA GLY A 78 5.66 -12.35 1.63
C GLY A 78 6.59 -12.15 0.42
N VAL A 79 6.04 -11.69 -0.71
CA VAL A 79 6.82 -11.33 -1.90
C VAL A 79 7.80 -10.20 -1.61
N ALA A 80 7.37 -9.19 -0.83
CA ALA A 80 8.23 -8.10 -0.40
C ALA A 80 9.40 -8.58 0.47
N CYS A 81 9.16 -9.54 1.38
CA CYS A 81 10.23 -10.16 2.16
C CYS A 81 11.28 -10.82 1.24
N GLY A 82 10.85 -11.59 0.26
CA GLY A 82 11.75 -12.18 -0.74
C GLY A 82 12.57 -11.13 -1.51
N SER A 83 11.91 -10.06 -1.95
CA SER A 83 12.57 -8.93 -2.61
C SER A 83 13.59 -8.23 -1.69
N ALA A 84 13.22 -8.03 -0.42
CA ALA A 84 14.11 -7.41 0.57
C ALA A 84 15.34 -8.27 0.85
N VAL A 85 15.19 -9.59 0.97
CA VAL A 85 16.31 -10.55 1.09
C VAL A 85 17.23 -10.47 -0.13
N ALA A 86 16.64 -10.49 -1.34
CA ALA A 86 17.42 -10.44 -2.57
C ALA A 86 18.25 -9.14 -2.68
N LEU A 87 17.65 -7.99 -2.36
CA LEU A 87 18.34 -6.69 -2.34
C LEU A 87 19.45 -6.65 -1.28
N LYS A 88 19.19 -7.20 -0.09
CA LYS A 88 20.17 -7.27 1.01
C LYS A 88 21.37 -8.13 0.60
N ASN A 89 21.14 -9.29 -0.02
CA ASN A 89 22.21 -10.17 -0.52
C ASN A 89 23.03 -9.53 -1.65
N LYS A 90 22.43 -8.64 -2.44
CA LYS A 90 23.14 -7.83 -3.45
C LYS A 90 23.86 -6.60 -2.88
N ASN A 91 23.81 -6.37 -1.57
CA ASN A 91 24.27 -5.14 -0.91
C ASN A 91 23.66 -3.86 -1.52
N SER A 92 22.42 -3.94 -2.00
CA SER A 92 21.72 -2.81 -2.57
C SER A 92 21.21 -1.85 -1.48
N ALA A 93 21.32 -0.55 -1.73
CA ALA A 93 20.75 0.48 -0.86
C ALA A 93 19.23 0.65 -1.04
N ALA A 94 18.63 0.03 -2.05
CA ALA A 94 17.21 0.14 -2.35
C ALA A 94 16.34 -0.43 -1.22
N LYS A 95 15.17 0.20 -1.02
CA LYS A 95 14.16 -0.20 -0.04
C LYS A 95 12.98 -0.87 -0.73
N VAL A 96 12.26 -1.68 0.04
CA VAL A 96 10.99 -2.27 -0.37
C VAL A 96 9.88 -1.67 0.47
N PHE A 97 8.92 -1.04 -0.18
CA PHE A 97 7.73 -0.46 0.45
C PHE A 97 6.52 -1.33 0.11
N VAL A 98 5.69 -1.61 1.11
CA VAL A 98 4.47 -2.39 0.94
C VAL A 98 3.30 -1.62 1.50
N LEU A 99 2.26 -1.42 0.70
CA LEU A 99 0.99 -0.87 1.15
C LEU A 99 -0.04 -1.99 1.29
N MET A 100 -0.55 -2.17 2.50
CA MET A 100 -1.62 -3.14 2.79
C MET A 100 -2.76 -2.47 3.57
N GLY A 101 -3.91 -3.13 3.61
CA GLY A 101 -5.02 -2.73 4.46
C GLY A 101 -5.00 -3.45 5.81
N ASP A 102 -5.67 -2.88 6.80
CA ASP A 102 -5.84 -3.50 8.13
C ASP A 102 -6.66 -4.80 8.09
N GLY A 103 -7.69 -4.87 7.23
CA GLY A 103 -8.43 -6.11 6.99
C GLY A 103 -7.59 -7.23 6.38
N GLU A 104 -6.48 -6.90 5.70
CA GLU A 104 -5.54 -7.87 5.17
C GLU A 104 -4.73 -8.58 6.27
N LEU A 105 -4.66 -8.01 7.48
CA LEU A 105 -4.06 -8.65 8.65
C LEU A 105 -4.82 -9.90 9.13
N PHE A 106 -6.02 -10.17 8.61
CA PHE A 106 -6.74 -11.43 8.88
C PHE A 106 -6.12 -12.63 8.17
N GLU A 107 -5.30 -12.40 7.17
CA GLU A 107 -4.61 -13.46 6.45
C GLU A 107 -3.41 -14.00 7.25
N GLY A 108 -3.38 -15.31 7.49
CA GLY A 108 -2.30 -15.97 8.25
C GLY A 108 -0.92 -15.75 7.62
N ALA A 109 -0.85 -15.74 6.28
CA ALA A 109 0.40 -15.51 5.54
C ALA A 109 1.04 -14.15 5.85
N VAL A 110 0.26 -13.13 6.23
CA VAL A 110 0.79 -11.83 6.68
C VAL A 110 1.60 -11.99 7.96
N TRP A 111 1.10 -12.73 8.94
CA TRP A 111 1.80 -12.96 10.22
C TRP A 111 3.04 -13.81 10.04
N GLU A 112 3.01 -14.81 9.14
CA GLU A 112 4.21 -15.57 8.76
C GLU A 112 5.27 -14.65 8.17
N ALA A 113 4.89 -13.74 7.26
CA ALA A 113 5.81 -12.77 6.68
C ALA A 113 6.32 -11.76 7.72
N ILE A 114 5.49 -11.31 8.66
CA ILE A 114 5.88 -10.44 9.77
C ILE A 114 6.94 -11.12 10.65
N MET A 115 6.73 -12.37 11.06
CA MET A 115 7.69 -13.15 11.82
C MET A 115 9.01 -13.34 11.06
N PHE A 116 8.92 -13.69 9.78
CA PHE A 116 10.08 -13.87 8.90
C PHE A 116 10.90 -12.58 8.79
N ALA A 117 10.26 -11.45 8.50
CA ALA A 117 10.94 -10.17 8.34
C ALA A 117 11.67 -9.73 9.63
N GLY A 118 11.02 -9.91 10.79
CA GLY A 118 11.62 -9.61 12.09
C GLY A 118 12.80 -10.51 12.42
N HIS A 119 12.67 -11.83 12.15
CA HIS A 119 13.76 -12.80 12.38
C HIS A 119 14.98 -12.51 11.50
N HIS A 120 14.77 -12.24 10.22
CA HIS A 120 15.85 -11.97 9.24
C HIS A 120 16.31 -10.52 9.24
N GLN A 121 15.79 -9.70 10.18
CA GLN A 121 16.20 -8.30 10.32
C GLN A 121 16.17 -7.55 8.98
N LEU A 122 15.02 -7.62 8.27
CA LEU A 122 14.87 -7.00 6.95
C LEU A 122 14.76 -5.47 7.07
N ASN A 123 15.87 -4.84 7.43
CA ASN A 123 15.99 -3.40 7.65
C ASN A 123 15.87 -2.54 6.37
N ASN A 124 15.64 -3.15 5.24
CA ASN A 124 15.31 -2.51 3.99
C ASN A 124 13.82 -2.67 3.59
N LEU A 125 12.98 -3.22 4.51
CA LEU A 125 11.54 -3.41 4.32
C LEU A 125 10.77 -2.38 5.15
N ILE A 126 9.83 -1.67 4.51
CA ILE A 126 8.93 -0.69 5.12
C ILE A 126 7.50 -1.08 4.77
N LEU A 127 6.73 -1.50 5.77
CA LEU A 127 5.32 -1.80 5.66
C LEU A 127 4.51 -0.54 5.98
N ILE A 128 3.48 -0.27 5.19
CA ILE A 128 2.50 0.79 5.43
C ILE A 128 1.14 0.10 5.59
N ILE A 129 0.51 0.26 6.74
CA ILE A 129 -0.82 -0.27 7.02
C ILE A 129 -1.83 0.88 6.94
N ASP A 130 -2.71 0.83 5.95
CA ASP A 130 -3.89 1.68 5.88
C ASP A 130 -4.92 1.18 6.91
N ASN A 131 -4.86 1.76 8.11
CA ASN A 131 -5.69 1.39 9.25
C ASN A 131 -6.99 2.19 9.25
N ASN A 132 -7.87 1.87 8.31
CA ASN A 132 -9.18 2.52 8.18
C ASN A 132 -10.28 1.86 9.02
N LYS A 133 -10.00 0.74 9.69
CA LYS A 133 -10.86 0.00 10.65
C LYS A 133 -12.09 -0.67 10.04
N ILE A 134 -12.21 -0.66 8.69
CA ILE A 134 -13.32 -1.27 7.97
C ILE A 134 -12.76 -2.28 6.98
N SER A 135 -13.17 -3.54 7.13
CA SER A 135 -12.89 -4.63 6.18
C SER A 135 -13.85 -4.55 4.98
N MET A 136 -14.25 -5.67 4.41
CA MET A 136 -15.11 -5.69 3.22
C MET A 136 -16.56 -5.30 3.54
N LEU A 137 -17.15 -5.83 4.61
CA LEU A 137 -18.57 -5.70 4.95
C LEU A 137 -18.86 -5.20 6.37
N ASP A 138 -17.84 -5.08 7.23
CA ASP A 138 -18.02 -4.66 8.62
C ASP A 138 -16.73 -4.06 9.19
N TYR A 139 -16.81 -3.50 10.37
CA TYR A 139 -15.64 -3.05 11.14
C TYR A 139 -14.71 -4.22 11.46
N CYS A 140 -13.41 -4.01 11.32
CA CYS A 140 -12.40 -5.04 11.60
C CYS A 140 -12.59 -5.65 13.00
N ARG A 141 -12.88 -4.84 14.02
CA ARG A 141 -13.12 -5.32 15.40
C ARG A 141 -14.30 -6.28 15.55
N ASN A 142 -15.28 -6.21 14.64
CA ASN A 142 -16.46 -7.10 14.68
C ASN A 142 -16.17 -8.45 14.00
N ILE A 143 -15.15 -8.50 13.15
CA ILE A 143 -14.75 -9.72 12.43
C ILE A 143 -13.70 -10.46 13.23
N ILE A 144 -12.52 -9.87 13.39
CA ILE A 144 -11.44 -10.36 14.27
C ILE A 144 -10.76 -9.14 14.87
N ASP A 145 -10.86 -8.97 16.19
CA ASP A 145 -10.18 -7.88 16.88
C ASP A 145 -8.69 -8.18 17.02
N LEU A 146 -7.89 -7.50 16.21
CA LEU A 146 -6.43 -7.59 16.24
C LEU A 146 -5.78 -6.47 17.06
N THR A 147 -6.56 -5.65 17.77
CA THR A 147 -5.97 -4.58 18.60
C THR A 147 -5.36 -5.13 19.88
N PRO A 148 -4.28 -4.53 20.40
CA PRO A 148 -3.47 -3.49 19.77
C PRO A 148 -2.51 -4.07 18.71
N ILE A 149 -2.55 -3.53 17.49
CA ILE A 149 -1.72 -4.00 16.37
C ILE A 149 -0.23 -3.68 16.63
N GLU A 150 0.04 -2.49 17.18
CA GLU A 150 1.37 -1.98 17.48
C GLU A 150 2.18 -2.95 18.36
N GLU A 151 1.57 -3.42 19.45
CA GLU A 151 2.23 -4.32 20.40
C GLU A 151 2.58 -5.66 19.76
N LYS A 152 1.68 -6.19 18.92
CA LYS A 152 1.93 -7.44 18.19
C LYS A 152 3.13 -7.32 17.25
N LEU A 153 3.23 -6.19 16.53
CA LEU A 153 4.34 -5.91 15.64
C LEU A 153 5.65 -5.71 16.41
N HIS A 154 5.61 -5.03 17.56
CA HIS A 154 6.78 -4.90 18.45
C HIS A 154 7.30 -6.24 18.95
N VAL A 155 6.42 -7.18 19.33
CA VAL A 155 6.83 -8.54 19.74
C VAL A 155 7.58 -9.26 18.63
N PHE A 156 7.22 -9.03 17.37
CA PHE A 156 7.93 -9.54 16.20
C PHE A 156 9.12 -8.66 15.76
N LYS A 157 9.60 -7.77 16.62
CA LYS A 157 10.79 -6.93 16.42
C LYS A 157 10.66 -5.90 15.28
N TRP A 158 9.46 -5.47 14.95
CA TRP A 158 9.26 -4.36 14.04
C TRP A 158 9.37 -3.02 14.76
N LYS A 159 9.95 -2.05 14.08
CA LYS A 159 9.92 -0.65 14.53
C LYS A 159 8.62 -0.01 14.04
N VAL A 160 7.76 0.35 14.98
CA VAL A 160 6.40 0.81 14.71
C VAL A 160 6.30 2.32 14.87
N LYS A 161 5.61 2.97 13.94
CA LYS A 161 5.17 4.36 14.05
C LYS A 161 3.70 4.45 13.66
N THR A 162 2.89 5.10 14.48
CA THR A 162 1.46 5.33 14.24
C THR A 162 1.22 6.82 14.04
N ILE A 163 0.42 7.18 13.02
CA ILE A 163 0.16 8.56 12.63
C ILE A 163 -1.30 8.78 12.20
N ASP A 164 -1.69 10.05 12.05
CA ASP A 164 -2.85 10.43 11.24
C ASP A 164 -2.51 10.30 9.74
N GLY A 165 -3.12 9.31 9.06
CA GLY A 165 -2.88 9.05 7.64
C GLY A 165 -3.46 10.11 6.70
N HIS A 166 -4.24 11.08 7.21
CA HIS A 166 -4.73 12.23 6.45
C HIS A 166 -3.87 13.48 6.63
N ASN A 167 -2.91 13.46 7.56
CA ASN A 167 -1.92 14.52 7.72
C ASN A 167 -0.72 14.26 6.79
N ILE A 168 -0.66 14.95 5.65
CA ILE A 168 0.38 14.73 4.63
C ILE A 168 1.78 15.02 5.17
N GLU A 169 1.93 15.99 6.05
CA GLU A 169 3.22 16.33 6.67
C GLU A 169 3.68 15.19 7.58
N GLU A 170 2.80 14.66 8.43
CA GLU A 170 3.13 13.49 9.26
C GLU A 170 3.48 12.25 8.44
N VAL A 171 2.75 11.99 7.35
CA VAL A 171 3.04 10.89 6.42
C VAL A 171 4.44 11.05 5.82
N TYR A 172 4.74 12.25 5.31
CA TYR A 172 6.03 12.56 4.68
C TYR A 172 7.19 12.40 5.66
N ASP A 173 7.11 13.06 6.82
CA ASP A 173 8.17 13.05 7.83
C ASP A 173 8.40 11.65 8.41
N SER A 174 7.29 10.91 8.59
CA SER A 174 7.36 9.55 9.13
C SER A 174 8.01 8.59 8.15
N LEU A 175 7.63 8.62 6.87
CA LEU A 175 8.22 7.77 5.85
C LEU A 175 9.70 8.10 5.65
N ASN A 176 10.10 9.37 5.66
CA ASN A 176 11.50 9.77 5.60
C ASN A 176 12.27 9.26 6.82
N SER A 177 11.74 9.47 8.02
CA SER A 177 12.35 8.99 9.27
C SER A 177 12.53 7.46 9.25
N LEU A 178 11.52 6.70 8.80
CA LEU A 178 11.61 5.25 8.69
C LEU A 178 12.60 4.80 7.61
N LYS A 179 12.69 5.52 6.49
CA LYS A 179 13.63 5.22 5.41
C LYS A 179 15.08 5.43 5.85
N GLU A 180 15.35 6.51 6.59
CA GLU A 180 16.70 6.88 7.06
C GLU A 180 17.13 6.15 8.34
N ASP A 181 16.23 5.44 8.99
CA ASP A 181 16.52 4.67 10.21
C ASP A 181 17.62 3.63 9.96
N LYS A 182 18.59 3.56 10.87
CA LYS A 182 19.78 2.68 10.77
C LYS A 182 19.67 1.42 11.63
N SER A 183 18.54 1.20 12.30
CA SER A 183 18.32 -0.03 13.07
C SER A 183 18.26 -1.26 12.18
N ASP A 184 18.55 -2.41 12.75
CA ASP A 184 18.51 -3.69 12.04
C ASP A 184 17.09 -4.31 11.96
N HIS A 185 16.05 -3.52 12.25
CA HIS A 185 14.68 -4.00 12.29
C HIS A 185 13.89 -3.61 11.04
N PRO A 186 12.92 -4.42 10.58
CA PRO A 186 11.92 -3.97 9.63
C PRO A 186 11.06 -2.86 10.25
N ARG A 187 10.47 -2.02 9.42
CA ARG A 187 9.73 -0.84 9.85
C ARG A 187 8.29 -0.91 9.41
N VAL A 188 7.41 -0.36 10.22
CA VAL A 188 6.01 -0.24 9.88
C VAL A 188 5.46 1.13 10.23
N LEU A 189 4.71 1.70 9.30
CA LEU A 189 3.89 2.88 9.46
C LEU A 189 2.43 2.45 9.54
N ILE A 190 1.78 2.68 10.67
CA ILE A 190 0.34 2.49 10.82
C ILE A 190 -0.30 3.86 10.59
N ALA A 191 -0.96 4.01 9.45
CA ALA A 191 -1.65 5.24 9.08
C ALA A 191 -3.14 5.10 9.42
N ASN A 192 -3.58 5.79 10.46
CA ASN A 192 -5.00 5.87 10.80
C ASN A 192 -5.73 6.71 9.77
N THR A 193 -6.69 6.12 9.07
CA THR A 193 -7.43 6.78 8.00
C THR A 193 -8.94 6.61 8.17
N ILE A 194 -9.69 7.31 7.35
CA ILE A 194 -11.14 7.18 7.21
C ILE A 194 -11.41 6.60 5.83
N LYS A 195 -12.01 5.42 5.77
CA LYS A 195 -12.41 4.82 4.49
C LYS A 195 -13.45 5.70 3.80
N GLY A 196 -13.23 5.99 2.51
CA GLY A 196 -14.09 6.89 1.73
C GLY A 196 -13.84 8.39 1.96
N LYS A 197 -12.74 8.77 2.63
CA LYS A 197 -12.38 10.17 2.93
C LYS A 197 -12.48 11.07 1.70
N GLY A 198 -13.13 12.21 1.89
CA GLY A 198 -13.37 13.21 0.85
C GLY A 198 -14.74 13.07 0.16
N VAL A 199 -15.41 11.91 0.31
CA VAL A 199 -16.77 11.69 -0.20
C VAL A 199 -17.71 11.43 0.98
N PRO A 200 -18.43 12.45 1.51
CA PRO A 200 -19.19 12.34 2.76
C PRO A 200 -20.15 11.15 2.81
N LYS A 201 -20.73 10.77 1.67
CA LYS A 201 -21.63 9.61 1.56
C LYS A 201 -20.94 8.26 1.76
N LEU A 202 -19.61 8.21 1.59
CA LEU A 202 -18.80 7.00 1.70
C LEU A 202 -17.96 6.97 2.99
N GLU A 203 -17.77 8.11 3.66
CA GLU A 203 -16.99 8.18 4.89
C GLU A 203 -17.61 7.31 5.99
N ASN A 204 -16.80 6.38 6.53
CA ASN A 204 -17.22 5.43 7.58
C ASN A 204 -18.42 4.53 7.21
N ASP A 205 -18.81 4.47 5.95
CA ASP A 205 -19.81 3.52 5.49
C ASP A 205 -19.18 2.13 5.42
N VAL A 206 -19.67 1.18 6.21
CA VAL A 206 -19.17 -0.20 6.25
C VAL A 206 -19.32 -0.91 4.88
N LEU A 207 -20.26 -0.47 4.07
CA LEU A 207 -20.47 -0.99 2.71
C LEU A 207 -19.70 -0.22 1.63
N CYS A 208 -18.90 0.77 2.01
CA CYS A 208 -18.13 1.60 1.07
C CYS A 208 -17.30 0.75 0.09
N HIS A 209 -16.81 -0.40 0.54
CA HIS A 209 -15.97 -1.29 -0.26
C HIS A 209 -16.68 -1.86 -1.51
N ILE A 210 -17.98 -2.11 -1.41
CA ILE A 210 -18.78 -2.74 -2.46
C ILE A 210 -19.84 -1.79 -3.06
N LYS A 211 -19.92 -0.57 -2.54
CA LYS A 211 -20.93 0.40 -2.97
C LYS A 211 -20.53 1.05 -4.28
N SER A 212 -21.43 0.98 -5.25
CA SER A 212 -21.31 1.74 -6.48
C SER A 212 -22.13 3.04 -6.37
N LEU A 213 -21.54 4.16 -6.73
CA LEU A 213 -22.23 5.44 -6.86
C LEU A 213 -22.90 5.52 -8.23
N LYS A 214 -24.04 6.17 -8.29
CA LYS A 214 -24.69 6.53 -9.55
C LYS A 214 -23.95 7.70 -10.22
N GLU A 215 -24.18 7.90 -11.50
CA GLU A 215 -23.50 8.93 -12.28
C GLU A 215 -23.67 10.34 -11.69
N ASP A 216 -24.90 10.71 -11.30
CA ASP A 216 -25.20 11.97 -10.63
C ASP A 216 -24.49 12.13 -9.29
N GLU A 217 -24.34 11.05 -8.52
CA GLU A 217 -23.62 11.01 -7.26
C GLU A 217 -22.10 11.16 -7.49
N ILE A 218 -21.56 10.57 -8.56
CA ILE A 218 -20.15 10.73 -8.94
C ILE A 218 -19.86 12.17 -9.32
N ILE A 219 -20.71 12.79 -10.16
CA ILE A 219 -20.55 14.19 -10.57
C ILE A 219 -20.52 15.09 -9.34
N LYS A 220 -21.48 14.91 -8.42
CA LYS A 220 -21.56 15.69 -7.19
C LYS A 220 -20.32 15.50 -6.31
N ALA A 221 -19.84 14.26 -6.13
CA ALA A 221 -18.63 13.98 -5.36
C ALA A 221 -17.38 14.65 -5.97
N ILE A 222 -17.26 14.68 -7.29
CA ILE A 222 -16.17 15.37 -8.00
C ILE A 222 -16.23 16.90 -7.76
N GLU A 223 -17.44 17.47 -7.70
CA GLU A 223 -17.61 18.90 -7.41
C GLU A 223 -17.24 19.26 -5.96
N GLU A 224 -17.56 18.35 -5.01
CA GLU A 224 -17.23 18.52 -3.59
C GLU A 224 -15.73 18.36 -3.30
N LEU A 225 -14.98 17.70 -4.18
CA LEU A 225 -13.52 17.48 -4.05
C LEU A 225 -12.67 18.61 -4.67
N LYS A 226 -13.26 19.55 -5.36
CA LYS A 226 -12.57 20.72 -5.96
C LYS A 226 -12.37 21.83 -4.94
#